data_f02e1e9fcb59636d2967dee497a93c3a
#
_entry.id   f02e1e9fcb59636d2967dee497a93c3a
#
_cell.length_a   1.000
_cell.length_b   1.000
_cell.length_c   1.000
_cell.angle_alpha   90.00
_cell.angle_beta   90.00
_cell.angle_gamma   90.00
#
_symmetry.space_group_name_H-M   'P 1'
#
loop_
_entity.id
_entity.type
_entity.pdbx_description
1 polymer ?
#
loop_
_entity_poly.entity_id
_entity_poly.type
_entity_poly.pdbx_seq_one_letter_code
_entity_poly.pdbx_strand_id
1 'polypeptide(L)'
;TGILHFSSINLEGYFNTINSKSPLSLIFIIVIAPVIEEILFRGVVLKPLEKYGKLLAIVISSLLFAIYHGNIIQGIYAFICGLLLGFVASEYSLKYSVILHIFNNLISTIIENKPFTELYKNHFTNTSVMIISAFFAVWYILEKYPVLKNYSKVNRPVFEGEYRICLLSLPVILFAVICLLPIFI
;
A
#
# COMPACT_ATOMS: atom_id res chain seq x y z
N THR A 1 4.44 45.25 -14.15
CA THR A 1 5.02 43.91 -14.04
C THR A 1 4.33 43.16 -12.89
N GLY A 2 3.15 42.58 -13.19
CA GLY A 2 2.36 41.79 -12.26
C GLY A 2 2.86 40.35 -12.32
N ILE A 3 3.69 39.95 -11.37
CA ILE A 3 4.00 38.56 -11.09
C ILE A 3 2.77 38.02 -10.37
N LEU A 4 2.09 37.07 -11.00
CA LEU A 4 1.05 36.28 -10.40
C LEU A 4 1.61 35.61 -9.15
N HIS A 5 1.30 36.15 -7.98
CA HIS A 5 1.37 35.42 -6.72
C HIS A 5 0.35 34.28 -6.81
N PHE A 6 0.79 33.12 -7.28
CA PHE A 6 0.12 31.88 -6.94
C PHE A 6 0.23 31.79 -5.42
N SER A 7 -0.86 32.11 -4.72
CA SER A 7 -0.94 31.95 -3.27
C SER A 7 -0.58 30.50 -2.99
N SER A 8 0.58 30.30 -2.35
CA SER A 8 0.99 29.03 -1.81
C SER A 8 -0.17 28.53 -0.94
N ILE A 9 -0.91 27.56 -1.45
CA ILE A 9 -1.82 26.76 -0.62
C ILE A 9 -0.90 26.21 0.45
N ASN A 10 -1.11 26.64 1.68
CA ASN A 10 -0.32 26.19 2.81
C ASN A 10 -0.68 24.73 3.09
N LEU A 11 -0.11 23.83 2.28
CA LEU A 11 -0.30 22.40 2.37
C LEU A 11 0.13 21.89 3.74
N GLU A 12 1.17 22.49 4.35
CA GLU A 12 1.56 22.18 5.73
C GLU A 12 0.47 22.52 6.74
N GLY A 13 -0.19 23.66 6.62
CA GLY A 13 -1.33 24.03 7.47
C GLY A 13 -2.51 23.08 7.24
N TYR A 14 -2.74 22.66 6.00
CA TYR A 14 -3.80 21.70 5.65
C TYR A 14 -3.47 20.30 6.18
N PHE A 15 -2.23 19.81 6.03
CA PHE A 15 -1.78 18.55 6.60
C PHE A 15 -1.76 18.58 8.13
N ASN A 16 -1.39 19.69 8.76
CA ASN A 16 -1.46 19.86 10.23
C ASN A 16 -2.91 19.90 10.73
N THR A 17 -3.85 20.40 9.94
CA THR A 17 -5.29 20.38 10.27
C THR A 17 -5.88 18.98 10.10
N ILE A 18 -5.43 18.19 9.12
CA ILE A 18 -5.80 16.78 8.95
C ILE A 18 -5.14 15.91 10.02
N ASN A 19 -3.93 16.25 10.45
CA ASN A 19 -3.24 15.60 11.57
C ASN A 19 -3.84 16.01 12.95
N SER A 20 -4.76 16.97 13.00
CA SER A 20 -5.59 17.17 14.18
C SER A 20 -6.48 15.93 14.35
N LYS A 21 -6.49 15.36 15.54
CA LYS A 21 -7.29 14.19 15.96
C LYS A 21 -8.80 14.48 15.95
N SER A 22 -9.28 15.17 14.90
CA SER A 22 -10.70 15.43 14.75
C SER A 22 -11.42 14.14 14.33
N PRO A 23 -12.66 13.89 14.76
CA PRO A 23 -13.42 12.72 14.34
C PRO A 23 -13.52 12.60 12.80
N LEU A 24 -13.56 13.73 12.10
CA LEU A 24 -13.63 13.78 10.64
C LEU A 24 -12.33 13.28 9.98
N SER A 25 -11.17 13.69 10.50
CA SER A 25 -9.88 13.20 10.00
C SER A 25 -9.69 11.70 10.25
N LEU A 26 -10.17 11.18 11.38
CA LEU A 26 -10.15 9.76 11.67
C LEU A 26 -11.03 8.96 10.70
N ILE A 27 -12.25 9.42 10.41
CA ILE A 27 -13.12 8.79 9.41
C ILE A 27 -12.45 8.80 8.04
N PHE A 28 -11.81 9.90 7.66
CA PHE A 28 -11.11 10.00 6.38
C PHE A 28 -9.98 8.98 6.29
N ILE A 29 -9.06 8.94 7.27
CA ILE A 29 -7.89 8.05 7.27
C ILE A 29 -8.30 6.59 7.38
N ILE A 30 -9.28 6.25 8.23
CA ILE A 30 -9.65 4.87 8.50
C ILE A 30 -10.54 4.28 7.40
N VAL A 31 -11.43 5.09 6.81
CA VAL A 31 -12.46 4.57 5.90
C VAL A 31 -12.35 5.14 4.49
N ILE A 32 -12.36 6.47 4.34
CA ILE A 32 -12.50 7.09 3.02
C ILE A 32 -11.26 6.87 2.17
N ALA A 33 -10.07 7.12 2.72
CA ALA A 33 -8.80 6.95 2.01
C ALA A 33 -8.61 5.49 1.57
N PRO A 34 -8.73 4.46 2.43
CA PRO A 34 -8.66 3.05 2.00
C PRO A 34 -9.65 2.68 0.90
N VAL A 35 -10.88 3.17 0.94
CA VAL A 35 -11.87 2.91 -0.13
C VAL A 35 -11.39 3.46 -1.46
N ILE A 36 -10.95 4.73 -1.48
CA ILE A 36 -10.44 5.38 -2.69
C ILE A 36 -9.20 4.66 -3.23
N GLU A 37 -8.27 4.33 -2.35
CA GLU A 37 -7.02 3.65 -2.70
C GLU A 37 -7.30 2.25 -3.27
N GLU A 38 -8.20 1.47 -2.67
CA GLU A 38 -8.54 0.16 -3.21
C GLU A 38 -9.25 0.25 -4.56
N ILE A 39 -10.15 1.22 -4.76
CA ILE A 39 -10.77 1.46 -6.06
C ILE A 39 -9.69 1.79 -7.10
N LEU A 40 -8.74 2.66 -6.76
CA LEU A 40 -7.67 3.06 -7.67
C LEU A 40 -6.72 1.89 -7.96
N PHE A 41 -6.11 1.29 -6.94
CA PHE A 41 -5.05 0.32 -7.14
C PHE A 41 -5.58 -1.08 -7.51
N ARG A 42 -6.73 -1.50 -7.00
CA ARG A 42 -7.29 -2.84 -7.28
C ARG A 42 -8.35 -2.80 -8.36
N GLY A 43 -9.16 -1.74 -8.39
CA GLY A 43 -10.15 -1.57 -9.45
C GLY A 43 -9.53 -1.13 -10.78
N VAL A 44 -8.82 0.01 -10.77
CA VAL A 44 -8.33 0.65 -12.01
C VAL A 44 -7.01 0.07 -12.49
N VAL A 45 -6.07 -0.27 -11.59
CA VAL A 45 -4.74 -0.77 -11.98
C VAL A 45 -4.73 -2.29 -12.08
N LEU A 46 -5.03 -3.01 -10.99
CA LEU A 46 -4.88 -4.46 -10.93
C LEU A 46 -5.79 -5.18 -11.92
N LYS A 47 -7.09 -4.88 -11.92
CA LYS A 47 -8.09 -5.61 -12.74
C LYS A 47 -7.76 -5.61 -14.23
N PRO A 48 -7.44 -4.50 -14.90
CA PRO A 48 -7.04 -4.52 -16.30
C PRO A 48 -5.73 -5.28 -16.57
N LEU A 49 -4.82 -5.35 -15.58
CA LEU A 49 -3.54 -6.05 -15.71
C LEU A 49 -3.67 -7.57 -15.54
N GLU A 50 -4.75 -8.08 -14.94
CA GLU A 50 -4.95 -9.52 -14.74
C GLU A 50 -4.94 -10.32 -16.05
N LYS A 51 -5.27 -9.71 -17.18
CA LYS A 51 -5.19 -10.33 -18.51
C LYS A 51 -3.76 -10.73 -18.92
N TYR A 52 -2.74 -10.08 -18.33
CA TYR A 52 -1.33 -10.40 -18.56
C TYR A 52 -0.75 -11.39 -17.53
N GLY A 53 -1.55 -11.77 -16.54
CA GLY A 53 -1.20 -12.69 -15.47
C GLY A 53 -1.48 -12.09 -14.08
N LYS A 54 -2.20 -12.82 -13.25
CA LYS A 54 -2.62 -12.36 -11.92
C LYS A 54 -1.44 -11.97 -11.03
N LEU A 55 -0.38 -12.78 -11.01
CA LEU A 55 0.79 -12.49 -10.19
C LEU A 55 1.46 -11.18 -10.60
N LEU A 56 1.60 -10.93 -11.91
CA LEU A 56 2.15 -9.69 -12.45
C LEU A 56 1.28 -8.50 -12.04
N ALA A 57 -0.03 -8.61 -12.20
CA ALA A 57 -0.99 -7.57 -11.83
C ALA A 57 -0.91 -7.21 -10.35
N ILE A 58 -0.84 -8.22 -9.46
CA ILE A 58 -0.68 -8.04 -8.02
C ILE A 58 0.63 -7.30 -7.71
N VAL A 59 1.75 -7.74 -8.26
CA VAL A 59 3.06 -7.13 -7.98
C VAL A 59 3.13 -5.69 -8.47
N ILE A 60 2.68 -5.40 -9.70
CA ILE A 60 2.69 -4.03 -10.25
C ILE A 60 1.78 -3.11 -9.45
N SER A 61 0.54 -3.53 -9.18
CA SER A 61 -0.39 -2.74 -8.36
C SER A 61 0.17 -2.44 -6.98
N SER A 62 0.83 -3.42 -6.34
CA SER A 62 1.45 -3.26 -5.02
C SER A 62 2.67 -2.33 -5.05
N LEU A 63 3.46 -2.39 -6.11
CA LEU A 63 4.59 -1.48 -6.31
C LEU A 63 4.13 -0.03 -6.47
N LEU A 64 3.13 0.21 -7.30
CA LEU A 64 2.55 1.54 -7.48
C LEU A 64 1.91 2.07 -6.19
N PHE A 65 1.24 1.20 -5.43
CA PHE A 65 0.71 1.52 -4.11
C PHE A 65 1.81 1.92 -3.12
N ALA A 66 2.94 1.21 -3.12
CA ALA A 66 4.11 1.53 -2.30
C ALA A 66 4.71 2.91 -2.66
N ILE A 67 4.90 3.17 -3.96
CA ILE A 67 5.45 4.43 -4.47
C ILE A 67 4.52 5.61 -4.12
N TYR A 68 3.22 5.41 -4.19
CA TYR A 68 2.21 6.43 -3.83
C TYR A 68 2.37 6.96 -2.40
N HIS A 69 2.89 6.16 -1.47
CA HIS A 69 3.09 6.59 -0.08
C HIS A 69 4.24 7.61 0.11
N GLY A 70 5.11 7.81 -0.88
CA GLY A 70 6.13 8.87 -0.87
C GLY A 70 7.23 8.75 0.20
N ASN A 71 7.21 7.71 1.02
CA ASN A 71 8.18 7.44 2.09
C ASN A 71 8.71 6.01 1.98
N ILE A 72 10.03 5.82 1.99
CA ILE A 72 10.66 4.51 1.75
C ILE A 72 10.23 3.47 2.79
N ILE A 73 10.25 3.82 4.09
CA ILE A 73 9.93 2.88 5.17
C ILE A 73 8.44 2.51 5.08
N GLN A 74 7.58 3.49 4.93
CA GLN A 74 6.14 3.29 4.74
C GLN A 74 5.85 2.54 3.43
N GLY A 75 6.60 2.83 2.37
CA GLY A 75 6.50 2.15 1.08
C GLY A 75 6.81 0.66 1.16
N ILE A 76 7.83 0.24 1.91
CA ILE A 76 8.13 -1.18 2.12
C ILE A 76 6.94 -1.88 2.80
N TYR A 77 6.40 -1.28 3.86
CA TYR A 77 5.20 -1.80 4.54
C TYR A 77 3.99 -1.84 3.60
N ALA A 78 3.75 -0.74 2.88
CA ALA A 78 2.67 -0.63 1.91
C ALA A 78 2.80 -1.64 0.78
N PHE A 79 4.01 -1.96 0.32
CA PHE A 79 4.25 -3.01 -0.68
C PHE A 79 3.79 -4.38 -0.18
N ILE A 80 4.20 -4.76 1.05
CA ILE A 80 3.84 -6.05 1.66
C ILE A 80 2.32 -6.15 1.86
N CYS A 81 1.71 -5.12 2.44
CA CYS A 81 0.26 -5.02 2.57
C CYS A 81 -0.43 -5.03 1.21
N GLY A 82 0.16 -4.34 0.24
CA GLY A 82 -0.30 -4.27 -1.13
C GLY A 82 -0.39 -5.64 -1.82
N LEU A 83 0.61 -6.50 -1.62
CA LEU A 83 0.59 -7.87 -2.13
C LEU A 83 -0.57 -8.69 -1.55
N LEU A 84 -0.81 -8.57 -0.24
CA LEU A 84 -1.92 -9.25 0.42
C LEU A 84 -3.28 -8.74 -0.08
N LEU A 85 -3.46 -7.42 -0.10
CA LEU A 85 -4.69 -6.78 -0.57
C LEU A 85 -4.95 -7.09 -2.04
N GLY A 86 -3.90 -7.06 -2.88
CA GLY A 86 -3.98 -7.43 -4.28
C GLY A 86 -4.38 -8.89 -4.49
N PHE A 87 -3.81 -9.80 -3.71
CA PHE A 87 -4.20 -11.21 -3.72
C PHE A 87 -5.67 -11.39 -3.35
N VAL A 88 -6.12 -10.75 -2.26
CA VAL A 88 -7.52 -10.80 -1.81
C VAL A 88 -8.47 -10.22 -2.85
N ALA A 89 -8.11 -9.09 -3.47
CA ALA A 89 -8.92 -8.48 -4.52
C ALA A 89 -9.02 -9.35 -5.78
N SER A 90 -7.92 -10.04 -6.15
CA SER A 90 -7.84 -10.90 -7.33
C SER A 90 -8.58 -12.23 -7.15
N GLU A 91 -8.41 -12.89 -6.01
CA GLU A 91 -8.96 -14.24 -5.77
C GLU A 91 -10.37 -14.24 -5.17
N TYR A 92 -10.71 -13.21 -4.42
CA TYR A 92 -12.02 -13.14 -3.75
C TYR A 92 -12.86 -11.98 -4.31
N SER A 93 -12.57 -10.74 -3.89
CA SER A 93 -13.18 -9.55 -4.48
C SER A 93 -12.57 -8.25 -3.93
N LEU A 94 -12.75 -7.15 -4.67
CA LEU A 94 -12.41 -5.81 -4.23
C LEU A 94 -13.04 -5.45 -2.86
N LYS A 95 -14.27 -5.92 -2.60
CA LYS A 95 -14.97 -5.67 -1.34
C LYS A 95 -14.20 -6.17 -0.12
N TYR A 96 -13.64 -7.37 -0.20
CA TYR A 96 -12.87 -7.94 0.91
C TYR A 96 -11.52 -7.24 1.09
N SER A 97 -10.89 -6.80 0.01
CA SER A 97 -9.68 -6.00 0.07
C SER A 97 -9.94 -4.66 0.77
N VAL A 98 -11.02 -3.97 0.43
CA VAL A 98 -11.45 -2.72 1.10
C VAL A 98 -11.65 -2.94 2.61
N ILE A 99 -12.40 -3.99 2.99
CA ILE A 99 -12.66 -4.28 4.42
C ILE A 99 -11.34 -4.55 5.16
N LEU A 100 -10.45 -5.33 4.57
CA LEU A 100 -9.17 -5.66 5.16
C LEU A 100 -8.27 -4.42 5.30
N HIS A 101 -8.28 -3.52 4.31
CA HIS A 101 -7.52 -2.27 4.34
C HIS A 101 -8.06 -1.30 5.41
N ILE A 102 -9.38 -1.13 5.51
CA ILE A 102 -10.02 -0.36 6.58
C ILE A 102 -9.61 -0.91 7.96
N PHE A 103 -9.63 -2.23 8.13
CA PHE A 103 -9.25 -2.87 9.37
C PHE A 103 -7.77 -2.64 9.71
N ASN A 104 -6.87 -2.71 8.71
CA ASN A 104 -5.46 -2.39 8.87
C ASN A 104 -5.25 -0.95 9.35
N ASN A 105 -5.91 0.03 8.72
CA ASN A 105 -5.80 1.44 9.10
C ASN A 105 -6.41 1.72 10.48
N LEU A 106 -7.51 1.04 10.83
CA LEU A 106 -8.08 1.12 12.17
C LEU A 106 -7.09 0.63 13.24
N ILE A 107 -6.48 -0.52 13.04
CA ILE A 107 -5.46 -1.07 13.96
C ILE A 107 -4.28 -0.11 14.07
N SER A 108 -3.74 0.38 12.97
CA SER A 108 -2.62 1.34 12.96
C SER A 108 -2.97 2.59 13.76
N THR A 109 -4.17 3.14 13.56
CA THR A 109 -4.66 4.32 14.27
C THR A 109 -4.82 4.06 15.78
N ILE A 110 -5.27 2.88 16.18
CA ILE A 110 -5.39 2.50 17.60
C ILE A 110 -4.00 2.37 18.23
N ILE A 111 -3.05 1.75 17.53
CA ILE A 111 -1.67 1.58 18.03
C ILE A 111 -0.95 2.91 18.19
N GLU A 112 -1.17 3.87 17.30
CA GLU A 112 -0.59 5.22 17.38
C GLU A 112 -1.17 6.08 18.50
N ASN A 113 -2.31 5.73 19.07
CA ASN A 113 -2.90 6.45 20.20
C ASN A 113 -2.15 6.15 21.52
N LYS A 114 -1.96 7.21 22.33
CA LYS A 114 -1.09 7.26 23.52
C LYS A 114 -1.11 6.08 24.50
N PRO A 115 -2.22 5.42 24.86
CA PRO A 115 -2.15 4.31 25.82
C PRO A 115 -1.34 3.11 25.29
N PHE A 116 -1.32 2.89 23.98
CA PHE A 116 -0.52 1.82 23.37
C PHE A 116 0.93 2.26 23.13
N THR A 117 1.21 3.55 22.85
CA THR A 117 2.58 4.04 22.66
C THR A 117 3.39 4.00 23.97
N GLU A 118 2.78 4.10 25.13
CA GLU A 118 3.46 3.93 26.42
C GLU A 118 3.90 2.46 26.62
N LEU A 119 3.06 1.47 26.26
CA LEU A 119 3.44 0.06 26.26
C LEU A 119 4.54 -0.22 25.22
N TYR A 120 4.54 0.52 24.12
CA TYR A 120 5.44 0.35 22.97
C TYR A 120 6.78 1.09 23.13
N LYS A 121 6.93 1.99 24.11
CA LYS A 121 8.20 2.67 24.44
C LYS A 121 9.25 1.75 25.02
N ASN A 122 8.89 0.56 25.50
CA ASN A 122 9.86 -0.43 25.92
C ASN A 122 10.51 -1.09 24.68
N HIS A 123 11.71 -0.64 24.31
CA HIS A 123 12.48 -1.18 23.18
C HIS A 123 12.56 -2.72 23.19
N PHE A 124 12.60 -3.32 24.36
CA PHE A 124 12.67 -4.77 24.53
C PHE A 124 11.40 -5.48 24.08
N THR A 125 10.21 -5.02 24.51
CA THR A 125 8.92 -5.62 24.11
C THR A 125 8.67 -5.47 22.62
N ASN A 126 9.06 -4.33 22.06
CA ASN A 126 8.93 -4.03 20.63
C ASN A 126 9.76 -4.97 19.78
N THR A 127 11.04 -5.08 20.10
CA THR A 127 11.97 -5.95 19.38
C THR A 127 11.54 -7.41 19.46
N SER A 128 11.08 -7.86 20.64
CA SER A 128 10.60 -9.23 20.83
C SER A 128 9.35 -9.55 20.02
N VAL A 129 8.37 -8.65 19.98
CA VAL A 129 7.15 -8.81 19.16
C VAL A 129 7.50 -8.83 17.68
N MET A 130 8.41 -7.97 17.21
CA MET A 130 8.86 -7.97 15.82
C MET A 130 9.56 -9.29 15.44
N ILE A 131 10.46 -9.79 16.29
CA ILE A 131 11.17 -11.06 16.06
C ILE A 131 10.20 -12.23 16.01
N ILE A 132 9.26 -12.31 16.97
CA ILE A 132 8.26 -13.37 17.02
C ILE A 132 7.36 -13.31 15.79
N SER A 133 6.88 -12.12 15.40
CA SER A 133 6.04 -11.94 14.22
C SER A 133 6.78 -12.32 12.92
N ALA A 134 8.05 -11.93 12.81
CA ALA A 134 8.91 -12.31 11.68
C ALA A 134 9.13 -13.82 11.62
N PHE A 135 9.37 -14.46 12.78
CA PHE A 135 9.53 -15.92 12.86
C PHE A 135 8.26 -16.65 12.38
N PHE A 136 7.09 -16.25 12.88
CA PHE A 136 5.83 -16.86 12.44
C PHE A 136 5.54 -16.60 10.96
N ALA A 137 5.86 -15.41 10.45
CA ALA A 137 5.70 -15.09 9.03
C ALA A 137 6.59 -15.96 8.15
N VAL A 138 7.88 -16.10 8.51
CA VAL A 138 8.83 -16.95 7.79
C VAL A 138 8.40 -18.42 7.86
N TRP A 139 8.03 -18.90 9.05
CA TRP A 139 7.54 -20.26 9.23
C TRP A 139 6.31 -20.53 8.35
N TYR A 140 5.31 -19.65 8.35
CA TYR A 140 4.12 -19.78 7.51
C TYR A 140 4.45 -19.79 6.00
N ILE A 141 5.36 -18.90 5.57
CA ILE A 141 5.81 -18.86 4.18
C ILE A 141 6.49 -20.18 3.78
N LEU A 142 7.35 -20.71 4.65
CA LEU A 142 8.03 -22.00 4.40
C LEU A 142 7.02 -23.16 4.34
N GLU A 143 6.06 -23.21 5.24
CA GLU A 143 5.00 -24.23 5.25
C GLU A 143 4.15 -24.16 3.97
N LYS A 144 3.79 -22.97 3.53
CA LYS A 144 2.97 -22.74 2.34
C LYS A 144 3.77 -22.63 1.04
N TYR A 145 5.10 -22.78 1.10
CA TYR A 145 5.97 -22.65 -0.08
C TYR A 145 5.54 -23.49 -1.30
N PRO A 146 5.12 -24.78 -1.15
CA PRO A 146 4.66 -25.56 -2.29
C PRO A 146 3.40 -24.96 -2.95
N VAL A 147 2.48 -24.44 -2.14
CA VAL A 147 1.25 -23.79 -2.61
C VAL A 147 1.58 -22.49 -3.33
N LEU A 148 2.45 -21.65 -2.74
CA LEU A 148 2.91 -20.40 -3.33
C LEU A 148 3.66 -20.64 -4.64
N LYS A 149 4.51 -21.66 -4.69
CA LYS A 149 5.24 -22.05 -5.90
C LYS A 149 4.29 -22.50 -7.01
N ASN A 150 3.28 -23.28 -6.68
CA ASN A 150 2.27 -23.71 -7.65
C ASN A 150 1.42 -22.53 -8.13
N TYR A 151 0.97 -21.67 -7.22
CA TYR A 151 0.27 -20.44 -7.56
C TYR A 151 1.07 -19.57 -8.52
N SER A 152 2.37 -19.37 -8.24
CA SER A 152 3.27 -18.63 -9.11
C SER A 152 3.41 -19.26 -10.49
N LYS A 153 3.45 -20.60 -10.59
CA LYS A 153 3.53 -21.29 -11.88
C LYS A 153 2.27 -21.11 -12.74
N VAL A 154 1.10 -21.26 -12.11
CA VAL A 154 -0.20 -21.17 -12.80
C VAL A 154 -0.52 -19.75 -13.24
N ASN A 155 -0.10 -18.75 -12.46
CA ASN A 155 -0.43 -17.34 -12.68
C ASN A 155 0.74 -16.52 -13.25
N ARG A 156 1.68 -17.19 -13.94
CA ARG A 156 2.76 -16.50 -14.68
C ARG A 156 2.21 -15.69 -15.85
N PRO A 157 2.94 -14.63 -16.27
CA PRO A 157 2.64 -13.91 -17.50
C PRO A 157 2.55 -14.89 -18.68
N VAL A 158 1.56 -14.67 -19.55
CA VAL A 158 1.28 -15.53 -20.70
C VAL A 158 2.40 -15.44 -21.74
N PHE A 159 3.07 -14.28 -21.85
CA PHE A 159 4.16 -14.04 -22.80
C PHE A 159 5.41 -13.54 -22.07
N GLU A 160 6.59 -14.05 -22.49
CA GLU A 160 7.87 -13.53 -22.02
C GLU A 160 8.04 -12.08 -22.50
N GLY A 161 8.26 -11.16 -21.57
CA GLY A 161 8.47 -9.74 -21.85
C GLY A 161 7.29 -8.81 -21.58
N GLU A 162 6.07 -9.30 -21.31
CA GLU A 162 4.91 -8.46 -20.98
C GLU A 162 5.14 -7.58 -19.74
N TYR A 163 5.88 -8.06 -18.74
CA TYR A 163 6.27 -7.24 -17.58
C TYR A 163 7.09 -6.02 -17.99
N ARG A 164 7.95 -6.13 -19.03
CA ARG A 164 8.71 -4.98 -19.54
C ARG A 164 7.79 -3.97 -20.20
N ILE A 165 6.83 -4.44 -21.00
CA ILE A 165 5.85 -3.58 -21.67
C ILE A 165 5.00 -2.86 -20.62
N CYS A 166 4.56 -3.56 -19.56
CA CYS A 166 3.79 -2.95 -18.49
C CYS A 166 4.61 -1.93 -17.68
N LEU A 167 5.81 -2.30 -17.22
CA LEU A 167 6.65 -1.42 -16.39
C LEU A 167 7.21 -0.23 -17.16
N LEU A 168 7.49 -0.39 -18.45
CA LEU A 168 7.99 0.67 -19.33
C LEU A 168 6.85 1.41 -20.04
N SER A 169 5.60 1.08 -19.74
CA SER A 169 4.47 1.83 -20.31
C SER A 169 4.47 3.26 -19.80
N LEU A 170 4.21 4.20 -20.72
CA LEU A 170 4.19 5.65 -20.39
C LEU A 170 3.32 5.98 -19.18
N PRO A 171 2.09 5.42 -19.03
CA PRO A 171 1.25 5.67 -17.84
C PRO A 171 1.91 5.25 -16.53
N VAL A 172 2.57 4.10 -16.47
CA VAL A 172 3.25 3.61 -15.26
C VAL A 172 4.45 4.48 -14.93
N ILE A 173 5.24 4.85 -15.93
CA ILE A 173 6.39 5.75 -15.75
C ILE A 173 5.94 7.12 -15.26
N LEU A 174 4.95 7.73 -15.89
CA LEU A 174 4.41 9.03 -15.48
C LEU A 174 3.85 8.98 -14.06
N PHE A 175 3.10 7.92 -13.71
CA PHE A 175 2.58 7.74 -12.35
C PHE A 175 3.73 7.63 -11.33
N ALA A 176 4.74 6.80 -11.61
CA ALA A 176 5.90 6.63 -10.74
C ALA A 176 6.66 7.95 -10.56
N VAL A 177 6.89 8.71 -11.65
CA VAL A 177 7.53 10.02 -11.60
C VAL A 177 6.74 11.00 -10.74
N ILE A 178 5.43 11.10 -10.95
CA ILE A 178 4.57 12.02 -10.16
C ILE A 178 4.61 11.66 -8.67
N CYS A 179 4.60 10.37 -8.31
CA CYS A 179 4.66 9.93 -6.93
C CYS A 179 6.05 10.13 -6.28
N LEU A 180 7.13 10.09 -7.06
CA LEU A 180 8.49 10.27 -6.57
C LEU A 180 8.93 11.73 -6.49
N LEU A 181 8.34 12.63 -7.29
CA LEU A 181 8.68 14.06 -7.29
C LEU A 181 8.68 14.70 -5.89
N PRO A 182 7.68 14.45 -5.01
CA PRO A 182 7.66 15.05 -3.67
C PRO A 182 8.77 14.55 -2.73
N ILE A 183 9.47 13.46 -3.08
CA ILE A 183 10.57 12.92 -2.26
C ILE A 183 11.87 13.70 -2.50
N PHE A 184 11.99 14.34 -3.66
CA PHE A 184 13.20 15.05 -4.10
C PHE A 184 13.08 16.59 -4.06
N ILE A 185 11.91 17.12 -3.67
CA ILE A 185 11.65 18.55 -3.46
C ILE A 185 11.47 18.84 -1.97
#